data_dd445f146c291a24ccc293876a469d63
#
_entry.id   dd445f146c291a24ccc293876a469d63
#
_cell.length_a   1.000
_cell.length_b   1.000
_cell.length_c   1.000
_cell.angle_alpha   90.00
_cell.angle_beta   90.00
_cell.angle_gamma   90.00
#
_symmetry.space_group_name_H-M   'P 1'
#
loop_
_entity.id
_entity.type
_entity.pdbx_description
1 polymer ?
#
loop_
_entity_poly.entity_id
_entity_poly.type
_entity_poly.pdbx_seq_one_letter_code
_entity_poly.pdbx_strand_id
1 'polypeptide(L)'
;MKISASFSGSTTKDTMTPFQQISAMNEAFGNPKGDPHNVDLDRVRSQCLNIIDEFGELMMALGCANPKSLRSAIELVKVLASETGRQYTVDYLAVRDALCDLQVFAQGGQHFIGVDGDADMKAVVDGVMTRFIKNAEDKEATIALHAAKGVTEVYFEGEYPTMIMKSAVDQPDAPKGKFLKSASYKETVFSPIK
;
A
#
# COMPACT_ATOMS: atom_id res chain seq x y z
N MET A 1 -23.01 -18.39 -6.15
CA MET A 1 -22.05 -19.33 -6.75
C MET A 1 -20.67 -18.87 -6.26
N LYS A 2 -20.09 -19.59 -5.27
CA LYS A 2 -18.80 -19.21 -4.68
C LYS A 2 -17.70 -19.65 -5.63
N ILE A 3 -16.94 -18.71 -6.17
CA ILE A 3 -15.73 -19.02 -6.92
C ILE A 3 -14.59 -19.08 -5.92
N SER A 4 -14.17 -20.29 -5.56
CA SER A 4 -12.95 -20.52 -4.80
C SER A 4 -11.79 -20.42 -5.80
N ALA A 5 -11.03 -19.34 -5.75
CA ALA A 5 -9.76 -19.26 -6.44
C ALA A 5 -8.74 -20.10 -5.70
N SER A 6 -8.51 -21.32 -6.17
CA SER A 6 -7.41 -22.15 -5.69
C SER A 6 -6.09 -21.63 -6.27
N PHE A 7 -5.27 -21.02 -5.44
CA PHE A 7 -3.88 -20.69 -5.77
C PHE A 7 -3.05 -21.99 -5.73
N SER A 8 -3.00 -22.70 -6.85
CA SER A 8 -2.07 -23.82 -7.05
C SER A 8 -1.08 -23.45 -8.16
N GLY A 9 0.20 -23.40 -7.82
CA GLY A 9 1.28 -23.42 -8.80
C GLY A 9 2.25 -22.25 -8.78
N SER A 10 3.45 -22.56 -8.45
CA SER A 10 4.65 -21.72 -8.25
C SER A 10 5.24 -21.10 -9.54
N THR A 11 4.51 -21.01 -10.66
CA THR A 11 5.06 -20.59 -11.96
C THR A 11 4.45 -19.31 -12.55
N THR A 12 3.43 -18.70 -11.91
CA THR A 12 2.73 -17.54 -12.49
C THR A 12 3.18 -16.18 -11.97
N LYS A 13 3.93 -16.10 -10.87
CA LYS A 13 4.34 -14.81 -10.28
C LYS A 13 5.41 -14.07 -11.09
N ASP A 14 6.28 -14.78 -11.79
CA ASP A 14 7.39 -14.15 -12.53
C ASP A 14 6.99 -13.54 -13.88
N THR A 15 5.73 -13.76 -14.32
CA THR A 15 5.21 -13.23 -15.59
C THR A 15 4.18 -12.11 -15.42
N MET A 16 3.82 -11.73 -14.19
CA MET A 16 2.85 -10.67 -13.95
C MET A 16 3.45 -9.30 -14.23
N THR A 17 2.67 -8.45 -14.94
CA THR A 17 3.04 -7.03 -15.09
C THR A 17 2.99 -6.31 -13.73
N PRO A 18 3.68 -5.17 -13.54
CA PRO A 18 3.61 -4.38 -12.32
C PRO A 18 2.17 -4.07 -11.88
N PHE A 19 1.30 -3.71 -12.83
CA PHE A 19 -0.12 -3.48 -12.53
C PHE A 19 -0.82 -4.72 -11.99
N GLN A 20 -0.57 -5.90 -12.58
CA GLN A 20 -1.16 -7.16 -12.11
C GLN A 20 -0.67 -7.54 -10.71
N GLN A 21 0.62 -7.29 -10.41
CA GLN A 21 1.18 -7.51 -9.07
C GLN A 21 0.52 -6.61 -8.03
N ILE A 22 0.37 -5.31 -8.32
CA ILE A 22 -0.31 -4.34 -7.43
C ILE A 22 -1.80 -4.69 -7.27
N SER A 23 -2.48 -5.10 -8.36
CA SER A 23 -3.88 -5.52 -8.30
C SER A 23 -4.06 -6.73 -7.37
N ALA A 24 -3.25 -7.78 -7.54
CA ALA A 24 -3.29 -8.97 -6.69
C ALA A 24 -2.96 -8.64 -5.21
N MET A 25 -2.03 -7.74 -4.97
CA MET A 25 -1.71 -7.25 -3.62
C MET A 25 -2.92 -6.54 -3.00
N ASN A 26 -3.58 -5.64 -3.72
CA ASN A 26 -4.78 -4.95 -3.23
C ASN A 26 -5.91 -5.94 -2.92
N GLU A 27 -6.15 -6.92 -3.77
CA GLU A 27 -7.15 -7.97 -3.53
C GLU A 27 -6.83 -8.77 -2.26
N ALA A 28 -5.56 -9.09 -2.00
CA ALA A 28 -5.13 -9.75 -0.78
C ALA A 28 -5.40 -8.90 0.48
N PHE A 29 -5.35 -7.56 0.37
CA PHE A 29 -5.75 -6.64 1.44
C PHE A 29 -7.27 -6.44 1.55
N GLY A 30 -8.08 -7.20 0.80
CA GLY A 30 -9.54 -7.05 0.80
C GLY A 30 -10.04 -5.83 0.00
N ASN A 31 -9.22 -5.29 -0.87
CA ASN A 31 -9.56 -4.20 -1.78
C ASN A 31 -9.80 -4.76 -3.20
N PRO A 32 -11.01 -5.21 -3.54
CA PRO A 32 -11.29 -5.77 -4.84
C PRO A 32 -11.13 -4.73 -5.94
N LYS A 33 -10.81 -5.19 -7.15
CA LYS A 33 -10.77 -4.34 -8.34
C LYS A 33 -12.12 -3.63 -8.52
N GLY A 34 -12.07 -2.34 -8.81
CA GLY A 34 -13.27 -1.51 -9.00
C GLY A 34 -14.06 -1.84 -10.27
N ASP A 35 -15.31 -1.40 -10.27
CA ASP A 35 -16.20 -1.46 -11.44
C ASP A 35 -16.11 -0.11 -12.20
N PRO A 36 -15.70 -0.11 -13.49
CA PRO A 36 -15.60 1.13 -14.27
C PRO A 36 -16.96 1.81 -14.52
N HIS A 37 -18.07 1.10 -14.33
CA HIS A 37 -19.43 1.64 -14.46
C HIS A 37 -19.98 2.18 -13.13
N ASN A 38 -19.32 1.85 -12.01
CA ASN A 38 -19.71 2.28 -10.67
C ASN A 38 -18.45 2.53 -9.82
N VAL A 39 -17.76 3.62 -10.14
CA VAL A 39 -16.47 3.95 -9.50
C VAL A 39 -16.67 4.41 -8.06
N ASP A 40 -15.99 3.77 -7.14
CA ASP A 40 -15.87 4.23 -5.73
C ASP A 40 -14.89 5.40 -5.64
N LEU A 41 -15.44 6.60 -5.74
CA LEU A 41 -14.65 7.85 -5.73
C LEU A 41 -13.94 8.09 -4.40
N ASP A 42 -14.47 7.61 -3.29
CA ASP A 42 -13.84 7.82 -1.98
C ASP A 42 -12.59 6.95 -1.84
N ARG A 43 -12.60 5.73 -2.38
CA ARG A 43 -11.39 4.91 -2.51
C ARG A 43 -10.35 5.55 -3.43
N VAL A 44 -10.77 6.09 -4.58
CA VAL A 44 -9.84 6.78 -5.49
C VAL A 44 -9.22 8.00 -4.81
N ARG A 45 -10.01 8.82 -4.12
CA ARG A 45 -9.50 9.98 -3.36
C ARG A 45 -8.54 9.57 -2.27
N SER A 46 -8.88 8.53 -1.49
CA SER A 46 -7.99 7.98 -0.46
C SER A 46 -6.64 7.57 -1.03
N GLN A 47 -6.63 6.93 -2.21
CA GLN A 47 -5.39 6.57 -2.89
C GLN A 47 -4.59 7.79 -3.35
N CYS A 48 -5.25 8.86 -3.78
CA CYS A 48 -4.58 10.12 -4.11
C CYS A 48 -3.92 10.76 -2.88
N LEU A 49 -4.53 10.68 -1.70
CA LEU A 49 -3.92 11.15 -0.46
C LEU A 49 -2.64 10.36 -0.12
N ASN A 50 -2.64 9.05 -0.33
CA ASN A 50 -1.43 8.23 -0.17
C ASN A 50 -0.31 8.66 -1.15
N ILE A 51 -0.65 8.96 -2.41
CA ILE A 51 0.33 9.47 -3.40
C ILE A 51 0.98 10.77 -2.90
N ILE A 52 0.21 11.67 -2.27
CA ILE A 52 0.73 12.92 -1.71
C ILE A 52 1.69 12.64 -0.54
N ASP A 53 1.41 11.67 0.32
CA ASP A 53 2.30 11.28 1.41
C ASP A 53 3.61 10.71 0.86
N GLU A 54 3.54 9.77 -0.08
CA GLU A 54 4.73 9.16 -0.72
C GLU A 54 5.58 10.19 -1.47
N PHE A 55 4.94 11.18 -2.13
CA PHE A 55 5.67 12.30 -2.72
C PHE A 55 6.45 13.08 -1.66
N GLY A 56 5.88 13.30 -0.49
CA GLY A 56 6.56 13.95 0.63
C GLY A 56 7.77 13.15 1.13
N GLU A 57 7.64 11.84 1.24
CA GLU A 57 8.73 10.95 1.62
C GLU A 57 9.87 10.97 0.58
N LEU A 58 9.51 10.95 -0.71
CA LEU A 58 10.47 11.07 -1.82
C LEU A 58 11.25 12.39 -1.73
N MET A 59 10.57 13.52 -1.53
CA MET A 59 11.24 14.83 -1.42
C MET A 59 12.15 14.90 -0.21
N MET A 60 11.78 14.27 0.91
CA MET A 60 12.65 14.19 2.10
C MET A 60 13.89 13.31 1.82
N ALA A 61 13.71 12.19 1.13
CA ALA A 61 14.80 11.30 0.73
C ALA A 61 15.81 11.96 -0.23
N LEU A 62 15.31 12.85 -1.09
CA LEU A 62 16.14 13.67 -1.99
C LEU A 62 16.87 14.84 -1.28
N GLY A 63 16.74 14.96 0.04
CA GLY A 63 17.46 15.97 0.81
C GLY A 63 16.79 17.33 0.87
N CYS A 64 15.46 17.37 1.01
CA CYS A 64 14.71 18.62 1.19
C CYS A 64 15.30 19.47 2.33
N ALA A 65 15.58 20.73 2.05
CA ALA A 65 16.24 21.64 3.00
C ALA A 65 15.39 21.97 4.23
N ASN A 66 14.08 21.83 4.17
CA ASN A 66 13.18 22.11 5.29
C ASN A 66 12.09 21.03 5.45
N PRO A 67 12.41 19.87 6.03
CA PRO A 67 11.47 18.77 6.22
C PRO A 67 10.21 19.16 7.01
N LYS A 68 10.34 20.06 8.00
CA LYS A 68 9.21 20.48 8.83
C LYS A 68 8.19 21.29 8.02
N SER A 69 8.65 22.26 7.23
CA SER A 69 7.78 23.05 6.37
C SER A 69 7.15 22.19 5.27
N LEU A 70 7.90 21.23 4.70
CA LEU A 70 7.37 20.31 3.70
C LEU A 70 6.23 19.47 4.29
N ARG A 71 6.40 18.89 5.47
CA ARG A 71 5.32 18.13 6.14
C ARG A 71 4.07 18.99 6.36
N SER A 72 4.24 20.21 6.84
CA SER A 72 3.11 21.13 7.04
C SER A 72 2.40 21.47 5.72
N ALA A 73 3.14 21.64 4.63
CA ALA A 73 2.57 21.89 3.31
C ALA A 73 1.80 20.67 2.78
N ILE A 74 2.33 19.46 2.97
CA ILE A 74 1.67 18.21 2.59
C ILE A 74 0.35 18.04 3.35
N GLU A 75 0.34 18.24 4.67
CA GLU A 75 -0.89 18.18 5.46
C GLU A 75 -1.93 19.20 4.97
N LEU A 76 -1.51 20.42 4.65
CA LEU A 76 -2.41 21.42 4.07
C LEU A 76 -2.99 20.95 2.71
N VAL A 77 -2.17 20.42 1.81
CA VAL A 77 -2.62 19.89 0.52
C VAL A 77 -3.63 18.76 0.72
N LYS A 78 -3.38 17.86 1.66
CA LYS A 78 -4.31 16.76 2.00
C LYS A 78 -5.65 17.27 2.50
N VAL A 79 -5.65 18.29 3.38
CA VAL A 79 -6.88 18.94 3.85
C VAL A 79 -7.65 19.54 2.66
N LEU A 80 -6.99 20.32 1.81
CA LEU A 80 -7.62 20.93 0.64
C LEU A 80 -8.14 19.88 -0.36
N ALA A 81 -7.41 18.80 -0.58
CA ALA A 81 -7.80 17.72 -1.48
C ALA A 81 -8.98 16.89 -0.92
N SER A 82 -9.16 16.85 0.40
CA SER A 82 -10.28 16.16 1.06
C SER A 82 -11.56 16.99 1.14
N GLU A 83 -11.48 18.30 0.88
CA GLU A 83 -12.67 19.19 0.86
C GLU A 83 -13.59 18.86 -0.33
N THR A 84 -14.71 18.22 -0.06
CA THR A 84 -15.67 17.74 -1.08
C THR A 84 -16.88 18.67 -1.28
N GLY A 85 -16.83 19.89 -0.73
CA GLY A 85 -17.98 20.80 -0.64
C GLY A 85 -18.51 21.40 -1.94
N ARG A 86 -17.90 21.11 -3.12
CA ARG A 86 -18.38 21.57 -4.41
C ARG A 86 -18.83 20.41 -5.29
N GLN A 87 -20.00 20.52 -5.90
CA GLN A 87 -20.46 19.60 -6.96
C GLN A 87 -19.58 19.78 -8.21
N TYR A 88 -18.46 19.08 -8.29
CA TYR A 88 -17.72 18.95 -9.53
C TYR A 88 -18.18 17.71 -10.28
N THR A 89 -18.41 17.86 -11.57
CA THR A 89 -18.54 16.71 -12.46
C THR A 89 -17.19 16.00 -12.53
N VAL A 90 -17.16 14.70 -12.22
CA VAL A 90 -15.92 13.91 -12.33
C VAL A 90 -15.64 13.59 -13.78
N ASP A 91 -14.49 14.04 -14.27
CA ASP A 91 -13.98 13.66 -15.58
C ASP A 91 -13.10 12.40 -15.46
N TYR A 92 -13.69 11.24 -15.73
CA TYR A 92 -12.99 9.95 -15.62
C TYR A 92 -11.84 9.78 -16.62
N LEU A 93 -11.90 10.45 -17.79
CA LEU A 93 -10.79 10.41 -18.74
C LEU A 93 -9.60 11.19 -18.20
N ALA A 94 -9.84 12.40 -17.68
CA ALA A 94 -8.79 13.19 -17.04
C ALA A 94 -8.20 12.49 -15.79
N VAL A 95 -9.01 11.80 -14.99
CA VAL A 95 -8.52 11.00 -13.86
C VAL A 95 -7.59 9.88 -14.32
N ARG A 96 -7.96 9.15 -15.39
CA ARG A 96 -7.13 8.06 -15.93
C ARG A 96 -5.83 8.58 -16.51
N ASP A 97 -5.89 9.69 -17.24
CA ASP A 97 -4.74 10.37 -17.83
C ASP A 97 -3.74 10.77 -16.74
N ALA A 98 -4.21 11.51 -15.73
CA ALA A 98 -3.39 11.94 -14.61
C ALA A 98 -2.74 10.76 -13.84
N LEU A 99 -3.45 9.66 -13.65
CA LEU A 99 -2.87 8.47 -13.01
C LEU A 99 -1.80 7.80 -13.88
N CYS A 100 -1.93 7.86 -15.21
CA CYS A 100 -0.88 7.40 -16.13
C CYS A 100 0.34 8.33 -16.07
N ASP A 101 0.14 9.64 -16.06
CA ASP A 101 1.22 10.62 -15.97
C ASP A 101 2.02 10.47 -14.68
N LEU A 102 1.36 10.23 -13.55
CA LEU A 102 2.04 9.93 -12.28
C LEU A 102 2.96 8.71 -12.40
N GLN A 103 2.51 7.65 -13.09
CA GLN A 103 3.35 6.48 -13.36
C GLN A 103 4.54 6.80 -14.27
N VAL A 104 4.30 7.59 -15.33
CA VAL A 104 5.37 8.04 -16.24
C VAL A 104 6.46 8.79 -15.46
N PHE A 105 6.07 9.73 -14.60
CA PHE A 105 7.03 10.51 -13.82
C PHE A 105 7.73 9.66 -12.75
N ALA A 106 7.03 8.75 -12.08
CA ALA A 106 7.63 7.84 -11.12
C ALA A 106 8.68 6.92 -11.78
N GLN A 107 8.33 6.28 -12.90
CA GLN A 107 9.25 5.45 -13.67
C GLN A 107 10.39 6.26 -14.29
N GLY A 108 10.09 7.49 -14.72
CA GLY A 108 11.10 8.45 -15.18
C GLY A 108 12.15 8.75 -14.10
N GLY A 109 11.72 8.92 -12.85
CA GLY A 109 12.60 9.06 -11.70
C GLY A 109 13.51 7.84 -11.51
N GLN A 110 12.95 6.63 -11.56
CA GLN A 110 13.71 5.38 -11.50
C GLN A 110 14.74 5.26 -12.66
N HIS A 111 14.32 5.66 -13.88
CA HIS A 111 15.22 5.71 -15.03
C HIS A 111 16.42 6.64 -14.80
N PHE A 112 16.22 7.83 -14.25
CA PHE A 112 17.29 8.78 -13.94
C PHE A 112 18.23 8.31 -12.82
N ILE A 113 17.72 7.50 -11.87
CA ILE A 113 18.55 6.85 -10.85
C ILE A 113 19.35 5.69 -11.47
N GLY A 114 18.92 5.13 -12.60
CA GLY A 114 19.59 4.03 -13.30
C GLY A 114 19.25 2.64 -12.74
N VAL A 115 18.06 2.50 -12.12
CA VAL A 115 17.60 1.21 -11.56
C VAL A 115 16.62 0.50 -12.49
N ASP A 116 16.42 -0.79 -12.26
CA ASP A 116 15.35 -1.59 -12.88
C ASP A 116 14.06 -1.42 -12.08
N GLY A 117 13.19 -0.53 -12.54
CA GLY A 117 11.94 -0.21 -11.85
C GLY A 117 10.97 -1.40 -11.74
N ASP A 118 10.98 -2.35 -12.67
CA ASP A 118 10.13 -3.55 -12.60
C ASP A 118 10.64 -4.51 -11.52
N ALA A 119 11.96 -4.68 -11.42
CA ALA A 119 12.58 -5.47 -10.37
C ALA A 119 12.35 -4.84 -8.98
N ASP A 120 12.47 -3.53 -8.87
CA ASP A 120 12.21 -2.78 -7.64
C ASP A 120 10.74 -2.90 -7.23
N MET A 121 9.81 -2.73 -8.16
CA MET A 121 8.38 -2.91 -7.89
C MET A 121 8.07 -4.32 -7.40
N LYS A 122 8.66 -5.34 -8.03
CA LYS A 122 8.53 -6.73 -7.58
C LYS A 122 9.04 -6.91 -6.15
N ALA A 123 10.21 -6.35 -5.83
CA ALA A 123 10.79 -6.42 -4.50
C ALA A 123 9.88 -5.77 -3.44
N VAL A 124 9.30 -4.61 -3.76
CA VAL A 124 8.33 -3.91 -2.88
C VAL A 124 7.08 -4.78 -2.65
N VAL A 125 6.47 -5.31 -3.71
CA VAL A 125 5.27 -6.17 -3.58
C VAL A 125 5.58 -7.41 -2.77
N ASP A 126 6.70 -8.09 -3.05
CA ASP A 126 7.12 -9.28 -2.29
C ASP A 126 7.32 -8.94 -0.80
N GLY A 127 7.95 -7.83 -0.47
CA GLY A 127 8.10 -7.33 0.89
C GLY A 127 6.75 -7.06 1.57
N VAL A 128 5.84 -6.37 0.89
CA VAL A 128 4.48 -6.09 1.39
C VAL A 128 3.71 -7.39 1.65
N MET A 129 3.81 -8.39 0.77
CA MET A 129 3.15 -9.69 0.94
C MET A 129 3.66 -10.49 2.14
N THR A 130 4.82 -10.15 2.70
CA THR A 130 5.28 -10.72 3.97
C THR A 130 4.61 -10.13 5.21
N ARG A 131 3.83 -9.07 5.07
CA ARG A 131 3.06 -8.45 6.18
C ARG A 131 1.89 -9.32 6.64
N PHE A 132 1.42 -10.24 5.79
CA PHE A 132 0.30 -11.11 6.10
C PHE A 132 0.72 -12.28 7.00
N ILE A 133 -0.20 -12.69 7.86
CA ILE A 133 -0.09 -13.88 8.70
C ILE A 133 -0.41 -15.10 7.84
N LYS A 134 0.52 -16.03 7.76
CA LYS A 134 0.48 -17.15 6.81
C LYS A 134 -0.15 -18.43 7.34
N ASN A 135 -0.09 -18.64 8.66
CA ASN A 135 -0.57 -19.83 9.35
C ASN A 135 -0.78 -19.57 10.85
N ALA A 136 -1.22 -20.58 11.59
CA ALA A 136 -1.48 -20.47 13.02
C ALA A 136 -0.23 -20.13 13.85
N GLU A 137 0.92 -20.73 13.50
CA GLU A 137 2.18 -20.47 14.20
C GLU A 137 2.64 -19.01 14.03
N ASP A 138 2.56 -18.48 12.81
CA ASP A 138 2.86 -17.06 12.51
C ASP A 138 1.87 -16.14 13.24
N LYS A 139 0.61 -16.55 13.41
CA LYS A 139 -0.39 -15.82 14.19
C LYS A 139 0.01 -15.67 15.65
N GLU A 140 0.35 -16.78 16.31
CA GLU A 140 0.78 -16.76 17.69
C GLU A 140 2.05 -15.92 17.90
N ALA A 141 3.04 -16.09 17.03
CA ALA A 141 4.25 -15.29 17.05
C ALA A 141 3.97 -13.80 16.85
N THR A 142 3.01 -13.43 15.96
CA THR A 142 2.61 -12.06 15.71
C THR A 142 1.92 -11.44 16.92
N ILE A 143 1.01 -12.17 17.58
CA ILE A 143 0.37 -11.72 18.82
C ILE A 143 1.43 -11.43 19.88
N ALA A 144 2.35 -12.37 20.11
CA ALA A 144 3.41 -12.23 21.11
C ALA A 144 4.32 -11.03 20.82
N LEU A 145 4.70 -10.82 19.54
CA LEU A 145 5.53 -9.70 19.10
C LEU A 145 4.88 -8.34 19.43
N HIS A 146 3.59 -8.19 19.17
CA HIS A 146 2.89 -6.94 19.40
C HIS A 146 2.51 -6.74 20.87
N ALA A 147 2.17 -7.81 21.59
CA ALA A 147 1.94 -7.75 23.03
C ALA A 147 3.16 -7.26 23.80
N ALA A 148 4.38 -7.69 23.39
CA ALA A 148 5.63 -7.20 23.97
C ALA A 148 5.85 -5.69 23.74
N LYS A 149 5.16 -5.07 22.79
CA LYS A 149 5.17 -3.61 22.52
C LYS A 149 3.98 -2.88 23.17
N GLY A 150 3.20 -3.57 24.00
CA GLY A 150 2.01 -3.00 24.65
C GLY A 150 0.76 -2.96 23.78
N VAL A 151 0.74 -3.66 22.63
CA VAL A 151 -0.43 -3.77 21.74
C VAL A 151 -1.10 -5.13 21.98
N THR A 152 -2.14 -5.15 22.79
CA THR A 152 -2.79 -6.39 23.27
C THR A 152 -4.22 -6.56 22.77
N GLU A 153 -4.93 -5.45 22.48
CA GLU A 153 -6.30 -5.49 21.96
C GLU A 153 -6.27 -5.46 20.42
N VAL A 154 -6.42 -6.64 19.83
CA VAL A 154 -6.30 -6.84 18.38
C VAL A 154 -7.48 -7.65 17.84
N TYR A 155 -7.74 -7.51 16.55
CA TYR A 155 -8.67 -8.36 15.82
C TYR A 155 -8.07 -8.79 14.48
N PHE A 156 -8.69 -9.79 13.85
CA PHE A 156 -8.20 -10.40 12.63
C PHE A 156 -9.24 -10.31 11.53
N GLU A 157 -8.77 -10.11 10.30
CA GLU A 157 -9.59 -10.14 9.10
C GLU A 157 -8.94 -11.05 8.06
N GLY A 158 -9.77 -11.66 7.21
CA GLY A 158 -9.33 -12.59 6.17
C GLY A 158 -8.94 -13.97 6.72
N GLU A 159 -8.39 -14.79 5.84
CA GLU A 159 -8.00 -16.18 6.11
C GLU A 159 -6.54 -16.39 5.70
N TYR A 160 -5.94 -17.48 6.20
CA TYR A 160 -4.60 -17.88 5.75
C TYR A 160 -4.57 -18.17 4.24
N PRO A 161 -3.50 -17.83 3.57
CA PRO A 161 -2.24 -17.22 4.02
C PRO A 161 -2.22 -15.68 3.97
N THR A 162 -3.35 -15.01 3.86
CA THR A 162 -3.46 -13.55 3.72
C THR A 162 -4.26 -12.91 4.88
N MET A 163 -4.22 -13.53 6.07
CA MET A 163 -4.85 -12.97 7.25
C MET A 163 -4.09 -11.72 7.72
N ILE A 164 -4.85 -10.70 8.13
CA ILE A 164 -4.31 -9.46 8.70
C ILE A 164 -4.70 -9.31 10.16
N MET A 165 -3.82 -8.73 10.95
CA MET A 165 -4.07 -8.33 12.33
C MET A 165 -4.16 -6.80 12.40
N LYS A 166 -5.16 -6.28 13.11
CA LYS A 166 -5.36 -4.85 13.32
C LYS A 166 -5.54 -4.51 14.79
N SER A 167 -5.17 -3.29 15.16
CA SER A 167 -5.46 -2.76 16.49
C SER A 167 -6.97 -2.53 16.67
N ALA A 168 -7.54 -3.04 17.73
CA ALA A 168 -8.99 -2.90 18.02
C ALA A 168 -9.34 -1.53 18.62
N VAL A 169 -8.40 -0.91 19.32
CA VAL A 169 -8.53 0.39 19.99
C VAL A 169 -7.25 1.21 19.77
N ASP A 170 -7.25 2.46 20.23
CA ASP A 170 -6.03 3.27 20.25
C ASP A 170 -5.07 2.73 21.33
N GLN A 171 -3.86 2.34 20.91
CA GLN A 171 -2.80 1.77 21.73
C GLN A 171 -1.47 2.43 21.41
N PRO A 172 -0.41 2.27 22.21
CA PRO A 172 0.89 2.86 21.93
C PRO A 172 1.37 2.46 20.51
N ASP A 173 1.70 3.47 19.68
CA ASP A 173 2.12 3.32 18.29
C ASP A 173 1.18 2.51 17.37
N ALA A 174 -0.05 2.22 17.85
CA ALA A 174 -1.04 1.43 17.12
C ALA A 174 -2.46 2.03 17.27
N PRO A 175 -2.80 3.11 16.55
CA PRO A 175 -4.15 3.66 16.56
C PRO A 175 -5.16 2.61 16.07
N LYS A 176 -6.40 2.75 16.49
CA LYS A 176 -7.51 1.86 16.10
C LYS A 176 -7.55 1.66 14.59
N GLY A 177 -7.64 0.41 14.16
CA GLY A 177 -7.66 0.01 12.76
C GLY A 177 -6.29 -0.08 12.09
N LYS A 178 -5.20 0.32 12.76
CA LYS A 178 -3.85 0.17 12.21
C LYS A 178 -3.55 -1.28 11.91
N PHE A 179 -3.10 -1.54 10.68
CA PHE A 179 -2.58 -2.83 10.27
C PHE A 179 -1.23 -3.12 10.97
N LEU A 180 -1.14 -4.28 11.59
CA LEU A 180 0.02 -4.74 12.35
C LEU A 180 0.77 -5.81 11.55
N LYS A 181 2.04 -5.54 11.26
CA LYS A 181 2.89 -6.44 10.46
C LYS A 181 3.04 -7.79 11.14
N SER A 182 3.02 -8.90 10.37
CA SER A 182 3.27 -10.24 10.91
C SER A 182 4.66 -10.38 11.53
N ALA A 183 4.87 -11.37 12.37
CA ALA A 183 6.18 -11.70 12.90
C ALA A 183 7.15 -12.16 11.79
N SER A 184 6.63 -12.72 10.71
CA SER A 184 7.40 -13.11 9.52
C SER A 184 7.67 -11.97 8.52
N TYR A 185 7.28 -10.73 8.85
CA TYR A 185 7.52 -9.56 8.00
C TYR A 185 9.00 -9.38 7.69
N LYS A 186 9.29 -9.13 6.43
CA LYS A 186 10.62 -8.77 5.93
C LYS A 186 10.57 -7.42 5.25
N GLU A 187 11.52 -6.57 5.56
CA GLU A 187 11.68 -5.33 4.83
C GLU A 187 12.05 -5.59 3.38
N THR A 188 11.67 -4.65 2.51
CA THR A 188 12.06 -4.69 1.10
C THR A 188 13.57 -4.60 0.98
N VAL A 189 14.16 -5.49 0.20
CA VAL A 189 15.58 -5.46 -0.14
C VAL A 189 15.71 -5.21 -1.63
N PHE A 190 16.23 -4.05 -1.99
CA PHE A 190 16.52 -3.71 -3.37
C PHE A 190 17.83 -4.34 -3.83
N SER A 191 17.93 -4.64 -5.13
CA SER A 191 19.18 -5.07 -5.72
C SER A 191 20.23 -3.97 -5.60
N PRO A 192 21.53 -4.30 -5.35
CA PRO A 192 22.59 -3.31 -5.33
C PRO A 192 22.67 -2.57 -6.67
N ILE A 193 22.84 -1.25 -6.62
CA ILE A 193 23.16 -0.43 -7.80
C ILE A 193 24.55 -0.88 -8.27
N LYS A 194 24.63 -1.31 -9.52
CA LYS A 194 25.89 -1.78 -10.14
C LYS A 194 26.70 -0.63 -10.67
#